data_fdca64fd31c04111ed0a60b0ebe4eb02
#
_entry.id   fdca64fd31c04111ed0a60b0ebe4eb02
#
_cell.length_a   1.000
_cell.length_b   1.000
_cell.length_c   1.000
_cell.angle_alpha   90.00
_cell.angle_beta   90.00
_cell.angle_gamma   90.00
#
_symmetry.space_group_name_H-M   'P 1'
#
loop_
_entity.id
_entity.type
_entity.pdbx_description
1 polymer ?
#
loop_
_entity_poly.entity_id
_entity_poly.type
_entity_poly.pdbx_seq_one_letter_code
_entity_poly.pdbx_strand_id
1 'polypeptide(L)'
;MSKIQGLSHYLSGANDFYYEEHALAEFEFKSQLERLYISICALIEAIGMPTLLVQFQNDYNSIPEKKVTELDFIPYIGELHSDTLRVFWKYHATLSSLMGEDTKQQIEDERRKQFEGILINTPKIVKDRDIEPSNEAEVRKCVYDLLIHVFPDAVRETSIIQGTKTYKPDIGIKSLKTAAEYKFADSAEEVKKAIGGLYEDMRGYAGSEDWKHFFAVVYMTDAFFTQQQIMAEFKHTKADDNWKPILVIGNGARKKKLRNA
;
A
#
# COMPACT_ATOMS: atom_id res chain seq x y z
N MET A 1 -4.80 15.39 7.65
CA MET A 1 -4.15 16.71 7.44
C MET A 1 -4.41 17.27 6.04
N SER A 2 -4.16 16.55 4.92
CA SER A 2 -4.34 17.08 3.55
C SER A 2 -5.75 17.64 3.26
N LYS A 3 -6.83 16.99 3.75
CA LYS A 3 -8.21 17.45 3.56
C LYS A 3 -8.47 18.80 4.29
N ILE A 4 -7.87 18.98 5.46
CA ILE A 4 -7.98 20.22 6.23
C ILE A 4 -7.26 21.37 5.51
N GLN A 5 -6.08 21.11 4.94
CA GLN A 5 -5.34 22.09 4.13
C GLN A 5 -6.11 22.48 2.86
N GLY A 6 -6.81 21.52 2.23
CA GLY A 6 -7.69 21.80 1.09
C GLY A 6 -8.84 22.75 1.44
N LEU A 7 -9.51 22.53 2.57
CA LEU A 7 -10.58 23.42 3.05
C LEU A 7 -10.05 24.80 3.42
N SER A 8 -8.85 24.87 4.04
CA SER A 8 -8.23 26.15 4.36
C SER A 8 -7.90 26.97 3.11
N HIS A 9 -7.46 26.31 2.04
CA HIS A 9 -7.18 26.97 0.75
C HIS A 9 -8.45 27.49 0.08
N TYR A 10 -9.57 26.77 0.20
CA TYR A 10 -10.86 27.17 -0.32
C TYR A 10 -11.37 28.43 0.38
N LEU A 11 -11.29 28.49 1.71
CA LEU A 11 -11.72 29.67 2.50
C LEU A 11 -10.93 30.95 2.15
N SER A 12 -9.66 30.83 1.78
CA SER A 12 -8.82 31.96 1.41
C SER A 12 -9.14 32.58 0.04
N GLY A 13 -9.80 31.83 -0.85
CA GLY A 13 -10.14 32.26 -2.21
C GLY A 13 -11.60 32.69 -2.40
N ALA A 14 -12.44 32.63 -1.36
CA ALA A 14 -13.86 32.94 -1.46
C ALA A 14 -14.11 34.46 -1.58
N ASN A 15 -14.68 34.90 -2.69
CA ASN A 15 -15.18 36.22 -2.91
C ASN A 15 -16.65 36.32 -2.47
N ASP A 16 -17.13 37.54 -2.18
CA ASP A 16 -18.46 37.88 -1.60
C ASP A 16 -19.71 37.32 -2.33
N PHE A 17 -19.56 36.71 -3.47
CA PHE A 17 -20.66 36.14 -4.25
C PHE A 17 -21.19 34.78 -3.76
N TYR A 18 -20.52 34.11 -2.81
CA TYR A 18 -20.87 32.74 -2.35
C TYR A 18 -20.96 32.62 -0.81
N TYR A 19 -21.75 33.53 -0.21
CA TYR A 19 -21.91 33.57 1.27
C TYR A 19 -22.32 32.22 1.88
N GLU A 20 -23.21 31.46 1.24
CA GLU A 20 -23.67 30.17 1.74
C GLU A 20 -22.58 29.09 1.62
N GLU A 21 -21.86 29.04 0.50
CA GLU A 21 -20.76 28.09 0.30
C GLU A 21 -19.58 28.40 1.24
N HIS A 22 -19.32 29.67 1.49
CA HIS A 22 -18.29 30.09 2.43
C HIS A 22 -18.64 29.69 3.87
N ALA A 23 -19.87 29.92 4.30
CA ALA A 23 -20.34 29.53 5.64
C ALA A 23 -20.31 28.01 5.84
N LEU A 24 -20.66 27.24 4.82
CA LEU A 24 -20.58 25.78 4.84
C LEU A 24 -19.11 25.31 4.93
N ALA A 25 -18.22 25.90 4.15
CA ALA A 25 -16.79 25.56 4.16
C ALA A 25 -16.14 25.89 5.52
N GLU A 26 -16.51 27.02 6.13
CA GLU A 26 -16.05 27.41 7.47
C GLU A 26 -16.57 26.43 8.53
N PHE A 27 -17.83 26.05 8.47
CA PHE A 27 -18.43 25.06 9.36
C PHE A 27 -17.73 23.69 9.23
N GLU A 28 -17.51 23.23 7.99
CA GLU A 28 -16.80 21.97 7.74
C GLU A 28 -15.35 22.03 8.24
N PHE A 29 -14.66 23.16 8.03
CA PHE A 29 -13.30 23.36 8.51
C PHE A 29 -13.25 23.30 10.04
N LYS A 30 -14.13 24.02 10.72
CA LYS A 30 -14.26 23.99 12.19
C LYS A 30 -14.53 22.57 12.70
N SER A 31 -15.48 21.87 12.09
CA SER A 31 -15.81 20.49 12.44
C SER A 31 -14.61 19.53 12.27
N GLN A 32 -13.80 19.71 11.23
CA GLN A 32 -12.59 18.90 11.05
C GLN A 32 -11.51 19.21 12.10
N LEU A 33 -11.35 20.48 12.48
CA LEU A 33 -10.44 20.88 13.56
C LEU A 33 -10.86 20.28 14.90
N GLU A 34 -12.15 20.32 15.23
CA GLU A 34 -12.69 19.70 16.45
C GLU A 34 -12.46 18.19 16.50
N ARG A 35 -12.74 17.49 15.39
CA ARG A 35 -12.47 16.05 15.28
C ARG A 35 -10.99 15.73 15.45
N LEU A 36 -10.11 16.53 14.87
CA LEU A 36 -8.67 16.36 14.99
C LEU A 36 -8.20 16.59 16.43
N TYR A 37 -8.74 17.61 17.11
CA TYR A 37 -8.47 17.87 18.52
C TYR A 37 -8.84 16.67 19.38
N ILE A 38 -10.07 16.14 19.24
CA ILE A 38 -10.54 14.98 19.98
C ILE A 38 -9.65 13.76 19.71
N SER A 39 -9.31 13.54 18.43
CA SER A 39 -8.48 12.39 18.04
C SER A 39 -7.07 12.45 18.64
N ILE A 40 -6.45 13.64 18.69
CA ILE A 40 -5.14 13.84 19.31
C ILE A 40 -5.22 13.61 20.81
N CYS A 41 -6.24 14.15 21.50
CA CYS A 41 -6.45 13.93 22.91
C CYS A 41 -6.60 12.43 23.23
N ALA A 42 -7.49 11.73 22.52
CA ALA A 42 -7.72 10.32 22.70
C ALA A 42 -6.46 9.47 22.45
N LEU A 43 -5.67 9.82 21.44
CA LEU A 43 -4.41 9.14 21.15
C LEU A 43 -3.39 9.34 22.25
N ILE A 44 -3.18 10.58 22.72
CA ILE A 44 -2.21 10.88 23.80
C ILE A 44 -2.65 10.17 25.11
N GLU A 45 -3.93 10.12 25.41
CA GLU A 45 -4.47 9.41 26.57
C GLU A 45 -4.24 7.90 26.45
N ALA A 46 -4.54 7.32 25.28
CA ALA A 46 -4.34 5.88 25.02
C ALA A 46 -2.89 5.42 25.15
N ILE A 47 -1.92 6.27 24.81
CA ILE A 47 -0.48 5.97 24.99
C ILE A 47 0.04 6.30 26.39
N GLY A 48 -0.82 6.79 27.30
CA GLY A 48 -0.49 7.00 28.72
C GLY A 48 0.43 8.20 28.97
N MET A 49 0.33 9.29 28.21
CA MET A 49 1.15 10.50 28.35
C MET A 49 0.39 11.72 28.89
N PRO A 50 -0.07 11.72 30.16
CA PRO A 50 -0.94 12.77 30.70
C PRO A 50 -0.30 14.17 30.68
N THR A 51 1.00 14.28 30.87
CA THR A 51 1.71 15.56 30.80
C THR A 51 1.67 16.16 29.40
N LEU A 52 1.83 15.33 28.36
CA LEU A 52 1.72 15.76 26.98
C LEU A 52 0.29 16.19 26.63
N LEU A 53 -0.72 15.49 27.18
CA LEU A 53 -2.12 15.84 27.01
C LEU A 53 -2.42 17.24 27.57
N VAL A 54 -2.01 17.50 28.82
CA VAL A 54 -2.19 18.81 29.46
C VAL A 54 -1.49 19.91 28.65
N GLN A 55 -0.30 19.65 28.15
CA GLN A 55 0.46 20.62 27.35
C GLN A 55 -0.22 20.91 26.01
N PHE A 56 -0.73 19.87 25.33
CA PHE A 56 -1.52 20.03 24.10
C PHE A 56 -2.76 20.87 24.34
N GLN A 57 -3.54 20.55 25.39
CA GLN A 57 -4.76 21.28 25.74
C GLN A 57 -4.45 22.77 26.05
N ASN A 58 -3.39 23.04 26.79
CA ASN A 58 -2.97 24.41 27.10
C ASN A 58 -2.57 25.19 25.83
N ASP A 59 -1.76 24.58 24.96
CA ASP A 59 -1.36 25.21 23.70
C ASP A 59 -2.58 25.51 22.81
N TYR A 60 -3.52 24.55 22.70
CA TYR A 60 -4.74 24.76 21.92
C TYR A 60 -5.65 25.84 22.53
N ASN A 61 -5.89 25.80 23.84
CA ASN A 61 -6.74 26.75 24.55
C ASN A 61 -6.13 28.16 24.63
N SER A 62 -4.83 28.30 24.36
CA SER A 62 -4.18 29.61 24.27
C SER A 62 -4.51 30.36 22.96
N ILE A 63 -5.08 29.66 21.96
CA ILE A 63 -5.48 30.26 20.69
C ILE A 63 -6.79 31.05 20.92
N PRO A 64 -6.85 32.35 20.62
CA PRO A 64 -8.07 33.11 20.74
C PRO A 64 -9.18 32.47 19.86
N GLU A 65 -10.43 32.46 20.36
CA GLU A 65 -11.54 31.79 19.68
C GLU A 65 -11.71 32.25 18.22
N LYS A 66 -11.57 33.54 17.96
CA LYS A 66 -11.63 34.13 16.61
C LYS A 66 -10.50 33.66 15.67
N LYS A 67 -9.38 33.17 16.23
CA LYS A 67 -8.21 32.70 15.46
C LYS A 67 -8.20 31.22 15.20
N VAL A 68 -9.16 30.49 15.75
CA VAL A 68 -9.20 29.02 15.60
C VAL A 68 -9.35 28.60 14.13
N THR A 69 -10.16 29.33 13.37
CA THR A 69 -10.39 29.10 11.92
C THR A 69 -9.67 30.11 11.03
N GLU A 70 -9.01 31.12 11.61
CA GLU A 70 -8.36 32.19 10.86
C GLU A 70 -7.14 31.68 10.08
N LEU A 71 -6.98 32.18 8.86
CA LEU A 71 -5.88 31.87 7.97
C LEU A 71 -5.19 33.18 7.57
N ASP A 72 -3.97 33.36 8.02
CA ASP A 72 -3.12 34.49 7.70
C ASP A 72 -2.25 34.18 6.48
N PHE A 73 -2.27 35.03 5.46
CA PHE A 73 -1.35 34.88 4.33
C PHE A 73 -0.01 35.53 4.66
N ILE A 74 1.07 34.79 4.51
CA ILE A 74 2.45 35.25 4.74
C ILE A 74 3.10 35.58 3.38
N PRO A 75 3.15 36.86 2.96
CA PRO A 75 3.52 37.24 1.59
C PRO A 75 4.95 36.84 1.18
N TYR A 76 5.91 36.84 2.12
CA TYR A 76 7.32 36.57 1.82
C TYR A 76 7.65 35.11 1.60
N ILE A 77 6.76 34.17 2.01
CA ILE A 77 6.90 32.75 1.74
C ILE A 77 5.78 32.22 0.83
N GLY A 78 4.74 33.03 0.56
CA GLY A 78 3.61 32.65 -0.29
C GLY A 78 2.68 31.59 0.31
N GLU A 79 2.69 31.41 1.62
CA GLU A 79 1.94 30.35 2.32
C GLU A 79 0.86 30.91 3.24
N LEU A 80 -0.18 30.10 3.45
CA LEU A 80 -1.22 30.36 4.44
C LEU A 80 -0.77 29.81 5.81
N HIS A 81 -0.91 30.64 6.84
CA HIS A 81 -0.60 30.32 8.22
C HIS A 81 -1.89 30.16 9.03
N SER A 82 -1.91 29.19 9.94
CA SER A 82 -2.96 29.00 10.94
C SER A 82 -2.32 28.60 12.27
N ASP A 83 -2.65 29.35 13.32
CA ASP A 83 -2.19 29.04 14.67
C ASP A 83 -2.66 27.66 15.12
N THR A 84 -3.88 27.28 14.80
CA THR A 84 -4.47 25.98 15.12
C THR A 84 -3.75 24.85 14.41
N LEU A 85 -3.52 24.96 13.10
CA LEU A 85 -2.78 23.96 12.36
C LEU A 85 -1.33 23.84 12.84
N ARG A 86 -0.70 24.95 13.23
CA ARG A 86 0.66 24.94 13.80
C ARG A 86 0.72 24.13 15.09
N VAL A 87 -0.25 24.28 15.99
CA VAL A 87 -0.35 23.48 17.22
C VAL A 87 -0.54 22.01 16.87
N PHE A 88 -1.48 21.69 15.99
CA PHE A 88 -1.71 20.30 15.57
C PHE A 88 -0.48 19.65 14.93
N TRP A 89 0.24 20.37 14.05
CA TRP A 89 1.48 19.89 13.44
C TRP A 89 2.58 19.63 14.47
N LYS A 90 2.73 20.51 15.47
CA LYS A 90 3.69 20.30 16.56
C LYS A 90 3.46 18.98 17.26
N TYR A 91 2.20 18.70 17.66
CA TYR A 91 1.88 17.47 18.39
C TYR A 91 1.86 16.24 17.50
N HIS A 92 1.43 16.36 16.25
CA HIS A 92 1.57 15.29 15.27
C HIS A 92 3.04 14.89 15.08
N ALA A 93 3.94 15.86 14.89
CA ALA A 93 5.38 15.58 14.77
C ALA A 93 5.96 14.94 16.03
N THR A 94 5.56 15.42 17.23
CA THR A 94 5.96 14.86 18.51
C THR A 94 5.51 13.40 18.65
N LEU A 95 4.23 13.13 18.38
CA LEU A 95 3.66 11.78 18.44
C LEU A 95 4.32 10.85 17.41
N SER A 96 4.50 11.32 16.18
CA SER A 96 5.19 10.55 15.14
C SER A 96 6.64 10.19 15.54
N SER A 97 7.33 11.12 16.20
CA SER A 97 8.68 10.85 16.72
C SER A 97 8.69 9.85 17.88
N LEU A 98 7.69 9.92 18.77
CA LEU A 98 7.55 9.02 19.91
C LEU A 98 7.10 7.61 19.51
N MET A 99 6.22 7.51 18.51
CA MET A 99 5.74 6.23 17.99
C MET A 99 6.77 5.55 17.08
N GLY A 100 7.83 6.26 16.70
CA GLY A 100 9.01 5.76 16.05
C GLY A 100 8.80 5.13 14.67
N GLU A 101 9.85 4.44 14.20
CA GLU A 101 9.82 3.65 12.97
C GLU A 101 8.83 2.47 13.06
N ASP A 102 8.50 2.01 14.26
CA ASP A 102 7.58 0.89 14.51
C ASP A 102 6.20 1.11 13.87
N THR A 103 5.65 2.32 13.93
CA THR A 103 4.34 2.62 13.32
C THR A 103 4.40 2.57 11.81
N LYS A 104 5.49 3.08 11.21
CA LYS A 104 5.69 3.01 9.76
C LYS A 104 5.83 1.57 9.32
N GLN A 105 6.64 0.79 10.04
CA GLN A 105 6.83 -0.63 9.76
C GLN A 105 5.52 -1.42 9.90
N GLN A 106 4.72 -1.15 10.94
CA GLN A 106 3.41 -1.80 11.11
C GLN A 106 2.45 -1.48 9.95
N ILE A 107 2.39 -0.22 9.51
CA ILE A 107 1.57 0.18 8.35
C ILE A 107 2.05 -0.51 7.08
N GLU A 108 3.36 -0.58 6.85
CA GLU A 108 3.93 -1.28 5.70
C GLU A 108 3.62 -2.78 5.76
N ASP A 109 3.69 -3.41 6.94
CA ASP A 109 3.38 -4.83 7.13
C ASP A 109 1.88 -5.13 6.91
N GLU A 110 0.99 -4.26 7.38
CA GLU A 110 -0.45 -4.38 7.12
C GLU A 110 -0.77 -4.24 5.64
N ARG A 111 -0.18 -3.27 4.96
CA ARG A 111 -0.34 -3.10 3.52
C ARG A 111 0.26 -4.28 2.75
N ARG A 112 1.36 -4.85 3.21
CA ARG A 112 1.94 -6.06 2.61
C ARG A 112 1.02 -7.27 2.78
N LYS A 113 0.37 -7.43 3.95
CA LYS A 113 -0.68 -8.43 4.17
C LYS A 113 -1.89 -8.20 3.26
N GLN A 114 -2.28 -6.96 3.02
CA GLN A 114 -3.35 -6.63 2.07
C GLN A 114 -2.96 -7.06 0.65
N PHE A 115 -1.73 -6.77 0.21
CA PHE A 115 -1.23 -7.23 -1.08
C PHE A 115 -1.24 -8.76 -1.16
N GLU A 116 -0.72 -9.45 -0.15
CA GLU A 116 -0.76 -10.92 -0.05
C GLU A 116 -2.20 -11.46 -0.15
N GLY A 117 -3.15 -10.84 0.56
CA GLY A 117 -4.56 -11.20 0.50
C GLY A 117 -5.14 -11.13 -0.92
N ILE A 118 -4.76 -10.12 -1.70
CA ILE A 118 -5.16 -10.02 -3.10
C ILE A 118 -4.55 -11.15 -3.93
N LEU A 119 -3.27 -11.47 -3.72
CA LEU A 119 -2.60 -12.57 -4.43
C LEU A 119 -3.23 -13.94 -4.12
N ILE A 120 -3.57 -14.20 -2.86
CA ILE A 120 -4.29 -15.41 -2.44
C ILE A 120 -5.66 -15.51 -3.10
N ASN A 121 -6.34 -14.38 -3.30
CA ASN A 121 -7.65 -14.32 -3.94
C ASN A 121 -7.59 -14.30 -5.48
N THR A 122 -6.42 -14.51 -6.10
CA THR A 122 -6.27 -14.57 -7.56
C THR A 122 -7.34 -15.43 -8.26
N PRO A 123 -7.68 -16.66 -7.80
CA PRO A 123 -8.69 -17.50 -8.47
C PRO A 123 -10.07 -16.84 -8.48
N LYS A 124 -10.45 -16.18 -7.38
CA LYS A 124 -11.72 -15.46 -7.31
C LYS A 124 -11.72 -14.26 -8.26
N ILE A 125 -10.64 -13.49 -8.32
CA ILE A 125 -10.48 -12.34 -9.21
C ILE A 125 -10.61 -12.77 -10.68
N VAL A 126 -9.99 -13.88 -11.05
CA VAL A 126 -10.06 -14.46 -12.40
C VAL A 126 -11.49 -14.90 -12.72
N LYS A 127 -12.13 -15.62 -11.78
CA LYS A 127 -13.52 -16.10 -11.93
C LYS A 127 -14.52 -14.96 -12.05
N ASP A 128 -14.43 -13.94 -11.21
CA ASP A 128 -15.34 -12.78 -11.20
C ASP A 128 -15.26 -11.97 -12.52
N ARG A 129 -14.21 -12.18 -13.32
CA ARG A 129 -14.05 -11.58 -14.67
C ARG A 129 -14.47 -12.51 -15.82
N ASP A 130 -14.97 -13.69 -15.48
CA ASP A 130 -15.39 -14.70 -16.46
C ASP A 130 -14.27 -15.07 -17.46
N ILE A 131 -13.04 -15.22 -16.94
CA ILE A 131 -11.84 -15.55 -17.73
C ILE A 131 -11.41 -16.97 -17.42
N GLU A 132 -11.13 -17.73 -18.47
CA GLU A 132 -10.42 -19.02 -18.38
C GLU A 132 -8.97 -18.84 -18.85
N PRO A 133 -8.02 -18.57 -17.93
CA PRO A 133 -6.66 -18.29 -18.32
C PRO A 133 -5.97 -19.52 -18.89
N SER A 134 -5.18 -19.29 -19.93
CA SER A 134 -4.38 -20.32 -20.58
C SER A 134 -2.86 -20.17 -20.33
N ASN A 135 -2.49 -19.11 -19.66
CA ASN A 135 -1.10 -18.77 -19.38
C ASN A 135 -1.00 -17.76 -18.23
N GLU A 136 0.22 -17.55 -17.78
CA GLU A 136 0.60 -16.67 -16.70
C GLU A 136 0.21 -15.19 -16.95
N ALA A 137 0.42 -14.70 -18.17
CA ALA A 137 0.16 -13.30 -18.50
C ALA A 137 -1.33 -12.93 -18.37
N GLU A 138 -2.24 -13.87 -18.69
CA GLU A 138 -3.69 -13.67 -18.53
C GLU A 138 -4.08 -13.58 -17.05
N VAL A 139 -3.53 -14.47 -16.19
CA VAL A 139 -3.74 -14.43 -14.74
C VAL A 139 -3.20 -13.12 -14.14
N ARG A 140 -1.95 -12.80 -14.43
CA ARG A 140 -1.27 -11.60 -13.96
C ARG A 140 -2.03 -10.31 -14.32
N LYS A 141 -2.53 -10.22 -15.56
CA LYS A 141 -3.31 -9.07 -16.01
C LYS A 141 -4.55 -8.86 -15.14
N CYS A 142 -5.31 -9.93 -14.85
CA CYS A 142 -6.51 -9.85 -14.02
C CYS A 142 -6.21 -9.25 -12.64
N VAL A 143 -5.12 -9.68 -12.02
CA VAL A 143 -4.74 -9.21 -10.69
C VAL A 143 -4.19 -7.79 -10.74
N TYR A 144 -3.37 -7.46 -11.72
CA TYR A 144 -2.81 -6.12 -11.87
C TYR A 144 -3.90 -5.05 -12.06
N ASP A 145 -4.91 -5.34 -12.88
CA ASP A 145 -6.02 -4.41 -13.14
C ASP A 145 -6.86 -4.12 -11.88
N LEU A 146 -6.81 -4.98 -10.84
CA LEU A 146 -7.37 -4.69 -9.52
C LEU A 146 -6.37 -3.91 -8.66
N LEU A 147 -5.11 -4.32 -8.69
CA LEU A 147 -4.08 -3.76 -7.83
C LEU A 147 -3.87 -2.26 -8.02
N ILE A 148 -3.95 -1.74 -9.25
CA ILE A 148 -3.80 -0.30 -9.53
C ILE A 148 -4.84 0.58 -8.82
N HIS A 149 -5.99 0.02 -8.45
CA HIS A 149 -7.03 0.74 -7.70
C HIS A 149 -6.79 0.71 -6.18
N VAL A 150 -6.04 -0.28 -5.68
CA VAL A 150 -5.70 -0.43 -4.26
C VAL A 150 -4.34 0.15 -3.93
N PHE A 151 -3.40 0.00 -4.86
CA PHE A 151 -2.02 0.47 -4.78
C PHE A 151 -1.71 1.33 -6.01
N PRO A 152 -1.86 2.67 -5.92
CA PRO A 152 -1.62 3.56 -7.06
C PRO A 152 -0.19 3.54 -7.59
N ASP A 153 0.76 3.05 -6.79
CA ASP A 153 2.17 2.88 -7.14
C ASP A 153 2.52 1.47 -7.62
N ALA A 154 1.49 0.63 -7.90
CA ALA A 154 1.69 -0.67 -8.51
C ALA A 154 2.31 -0.54 -9.91
N VAL A 155 3.33 -1.35 -10.18
CA VAL A 155 4.05 -1.38 -11.46
C VAL A 155 4.17 -2.80 -11.99
N ARG A 156 4.36 -2.92 -13.31
CA ARG A 156 4.65 -4.20 -13.97
C ARG A 156 6.04 -4.18 -14.57
N GLU A 157 6.69 -5.34 -14.54
CA GLU A 157 7.92 -5.60 -15.30
C GLU A 157 9.04 -4.55 -15.09
N THR A 158 9.15 -4.05 -13.84
CA THR A 158 10.21 -3.09 -13.50
C THR A 158 11.58 -3.77 -13.56
N SER A 159 12.47 -3.22 -14.36
CA SER A 159 13.78 -3.83 -14.61
C SER A 159 14.68 -3.84 -13.38
N ILE A 160 15.22 -5.01 -13.05
CA ILE A 160 16.33 -5.21 -12.10
C ILE A 160 17.56 -5.53 -12.94
N ILE A 161 18.52 -4.62 -12.98
CA ILE A 161 19.75 -4.78 -13.77
C ILE A 161 20.76 -5.55 -12.94
N GLN A 162 21.18 -6.73 -13.41
CA GLN A 162 22.22 -7.54 -12.78
C GLN A 162 23.32 -7.87 -13.79
N GLY A 163 24.41 -7.15 -13.72
CA GLY A 163 25.55 -7.38 -14.60
C GLY A 163 25.15 -7.42 -16.08
N THR A 164 25.10 -8.64 -16.65
CA THR A 164 24.77 -8.86 -18.07
C THR A 164 23.31 -9.21 -18.33
N LYS A 165 22.49 -9.41 -17.28
CA LYS A 165 21.08 -9.82 -17.39
C LYS A 165 20.15 -8.80 -16.75
N THR A 166 19.00 -8.58 -17.37
CA THR A 166 17.91 -7.78 -16.78
C THR A 166 16.78 -8.73 -16.39
N TYR A 167 16.41 -8.69 -15.13
CA TYR A 167 15.27 -9.42 -14.58
C TYR A 167 14.11 -8.46 -14.37
N LYS A 168 12.89 -8.97 -14.35
CA LYS A 168 11.68 -8.14 -14.23
C LYS A 168 10.63 -8.91 -13.43
N PRO A 169 10.39 -8.55 -12.17
CA PRO A 169 9.26 -9.10 -11.45
C PRO A 169 7.94 -8.73 -12.14
N ASP A 170 7.00 -9.62 -12.11
CA ASP A 170 5.74 -9.51 -12.80
C ASP A 170 4.92 -8.32 -12.33
N ILE A 171 4.78 -8.15 -11.02
CA ILE A 171 4.05 -7.07 -10.35
C ILE A 171 4.87 -6.58 -9.16
N GLY A 172 4.97 -5.27 -8.96
CA GLY A 172 5.62 -4.69 -7.80
C GLY A 172 4.82 -3.55 -7.20
N ILE A 173 4.89 -3.40 -5.87
CA ILE A 173 4.38 -2.25 -5.12
C ILE A 173 5.58 -1.48 -4.59
N LYS A 174 5.88 -0.33 -5.19
CA LYS A 174 7.11 0.43 -4.91
C LYS A 174 7.20 0.90 -3.47
N SER A 175 6.12 1.46 -2.92
CA SER A 175 6.08 1.95 -1.54
C SER A 175 6.36 0.87 -0.50
N LEU A 176 6.09 -0.40 -0.83
CA LEU A 176 6.31 -1.56 0.04
C LEU A 176 7.62 -2.29 -0.25
N LYS A 177 8.34 -1.89 -1.30
CA LYS A 177 9.49 -2.64 -1.84
C LYS A 177 9.19 -4.13 -1.98
N THR A 178 7.96 -4.47 -2.38
CA THR A 178 7.45 -5.84 -2.44
C THR A 178 7.01 -6.18 -3.85
N ALA A 179 7.43 -7.32 -4.35
CA ALA A 179 7.07 -7.78 -5.68
C ALA A 179 6.44 -9.18 -5.65
N ALA A 180 5.74 -9.53 -6.71
CA ALA A 180 5.18 -10.86 -6.94
C ALA A 180 5.63 -11.38 -8.29
N GLU A 181 5.99 -12.65 -8.32
CA GLU A 181 6.28 -13.45 -9.50
C GLU A 181 5.18 -14.48 -9.67
N TYR A 182 4.59 -14.56 -10.84
CA TYR A 182 3.54 -15.51 -11.16
C TYR A 182 4.08 -16.68 -11.97
N LYS A 183 3.50 -17.85 -11.73
CA LYS A 183 3.69 -19.03 -12.59
C LYS A 183 2.32 -19.69 -12.79
N PHE A 184 2.08 -20.20 -13.99
CA PHE A 184 0.86 -20.94 -14.34
C PHE A 184 1.19 -22.40 -14.59
N ALA A 185 0.41 -23.31 -14.00
CA ALA A 185 0.62 -24.75 -14.15
C ALA A 185 -0.72 -25.49 -14.30
N ASP A 186 -0.82 -26.35 -15.30
CA ASP A 186 -1.97 -27.25 -15.54
C ASP A 186 -1.63 -28.73 -15.35
N SER A 187 -0.46 -29.03 -14.79
CA SER A 187 -0.02 -30.38 -14.43
C SER A 187 1.01 -30.34 -13.29
N ALA A 188 1.22 -31.47 -12.63
CA ALA A 188 2.22 -31.61 -11.58
C ALA A 188 3.65 -31.37 -12.09
N GLU A 189 3.96 -31.77 -13.33
CA GLU A 189 5.24 -31.55 -13.98
C GLU A 189 5.48 -30.04 -14.22
N GLU A 190 4.44 -29.30 -14.60
CA GLU A 190 4.55 -27.85 -14.77
C GLU A 190 4.76 -27.13 -13.45
N VAL A 191 4.15 -27.57 -12.34
CA VAL A 191 4.44 -27.02 -11.01
C VAL A 191 5.91 -27.17 -10.66
N LYS A 192 6.50 -28.37 -10.89
CA LYS A 192 7.94 -28.59 -10.66
C LYS A 192 8.83 -27.67 -11.51
N LYS A 193 8.46 -27.46 -12.79
CA LYS A 193 9.16 -26.50 -13.67
C LYS A 193 9.01 -25.07 -13.17
N ALA A 194 7.81 -24.68 -12.73
CA ALA A 194 7.52 -23.37 -12.18
C ALA A 194 8.41 -23.08 -10.96
N ILE A 195 8.55 -24.04 -10.05
CA ILE A 195 9.42 -23.92 -8.88
C ILE A 195 10.89 -23.77 -9.30
N GLY A 196 11.35 -24.57 -10.27
CA GLY A 196 12.71 -24.42 -10.83
C GLY A 196 12.94 -23.02 -11.41
N GLY A 197 11.97 -22.48 -12.17
CA GLY A 197 12.03 -21.11 -12.69
C GLY A 197 12.05 -20.06 -11.58
N LEU A 198 11.27 -20.24 -10.50
CA LEU A 198 11.29 -19.34 -9.34
C LEU A 198 12.67 -19.28 -8.68
N TYR A 199 13.41 -20.38 -8.61
CA TYR A 199 14.79 -20.37 -8.08
C TYR A 199 15.76 -19.57 -8.97
N GLU A 200 15.54 -19.57 -10.30
CA GLU A 200 16.29 -18.70 -11.20
C GLU A 200 15.93 -17.21 -10.95
N ASP A 201 14.65 -16.91 -10.79
CA ASP A 201 14.16 -15.55 -10.48
C ASP A 201 14.71 -15.07 -9.13
N MET A 202 14.73 -15.91 -8.10
CA MET A 202 15.32 -15.61 -6.79
C MET A 202 16.78 -15.19 -6.88
N ARG A 203 17.57 -15.88 -7.70
CA ARG A 203 18.97 -15.50 -7.98
C ARG A 203 19.06 -14.18 -8.72
N GLY A 204 18.17 -13.99 -9.68
CA GLY A 204 18.13 -12.77 -10.49
C GLY A 204 17.67 -11.53 -9.73
N TYR A 205 16.87 -11.69 -8.69
CA TYR A 205 16.36 -10.57 -7.88
C TYR A 205 17.19 -10.33 -6.62
N ALA A 206 18.13 -11.22 -6.30
CA ALA A 206 18.99 -11.10 -5.12
C ALA A 206 19.79 -9.79 -5.15
N GLY A 207 19.84 -9.10 -4.01
CA GLY A 207 20.57 -7.83 -3.89
C GLY A 207 19.88 -6.61 -4.51
N SER A 208 18.65 -6.73 -5.00
CA SER A 208 17.88 -5.58 -5.47
C SER A 208 17.72 -4.53 -4.36
N GLU A 209 17.92 -3.26 -4.69
CA GLU A 209 17.65 -2.15 -3.79
C GLU A 209 16.18 -1.74 -3.79
N ASP A 210 15.49 -1.96 -4.91
CA ASP A 210 14.09 -1.60 -5.13
C ASP A 210 13.12 -2.61 -4.52
N TRP A 211 13.50 -3.89 -4.48
CA TRP A 211 12.63 -4.99 -4.03
C TRP A 211 13.29 -5.78 -2.89
N LYS A 212 12.61 -5.87 -1.76
CA LYS A 212 13.12 -6.55 -0.55
C LYS A 212 12.31 -7.78 -0.18
N HIS A 213 11.03 -7.83 -0.55
CA HIS A 213 10.11 -8.91 -0.24
C HIS A 213 9.46 -9.42 -1.52
N PHE A 214 9.30 -10.73 -1.62
CA PHE A 214 8.79 -11.36 -2.83
C PHE A 214 7.71 -12.39 -2.51
N PHE A 215 6.67 -12.40 -3.33
CA PHE A 215 5.67 -13.46 -3.34
C PHE A 215 5.86 -14.32 -4.60
N ALA A 216 6.02 -15.63 -4.42
CA ALA A 216 6.07 -16.61 -5.50
C ALA A 216 4.66 -17.21 -5.67
N VAL A 217 3.89 -16.72 -6.62
CA VAL A 217 2.50 -17.14 -6.84
C VAL A 217 2.44 -18.22 -7.90
N VAL A 218 2.04 -19.42 -7.52
CA VAL A 218 1.79 -20.53 -8.46
C VAL A 218 0.29 -20.74 -8.61
N TYR A 219 -0.23 -20.35 -9.76
CA TYR A 219 -1.61 -20.58 -10.14
C TYR A 219 -1.74 -21.96 -10.79
N MET A 220 -2.47 -22.83 -10.13
CA MET A 220 -2.70 -24.20 -10.58
C MET A 220 -4.14 -24.39 -11.05
N THR A 221 -4.36 -25.22 -12.06
CA THR A 221 -5.71 -25.56 -12.55
C THR A 221 -6.36 -26.69 -11.75
N ASP A 222 -5.57 -27.43 -10.94
CA ASP A 222 -6.03 -28.46 -10.03
C ASP A 222 -5.07 -28.56 -8.83
N ALA A 223 -5.43 -29.31 -7.80
CA ALA A 223 -4.67 -29.48 -6.57
C ALA A 223 -3.45 -30.43 -6.75
N PHE A 224 -2.48 -30.05 -7.59
CA PHE A 224 -1.30 -30.87 -7.87
C PHE A 224 -0.34 -30.95 -6.67
N PHE A 225 -0.21 -29.86 -5.90
CA PHE A 225 0.62 -29.73 -4.69
C PHE A 225 -0.13 -28.95 -3.62
N THR A 226 0.30 -29.13 -2.37
CA THR A 226 -0.22 -28.37 -1.23
C THR A 226 0.71 -27.22 -0.87
N GLN A 227 0.15 -26.17 -0.27
CA GLN A 227 0.91 -25.05 0.27
C GLN A 227 2.03 -25.53 1.22
N GLN A 228 1.76 -26.53 2.07
CA GLN A 228 2.73 -27.05 3.03
C GLN A 228 3.93 -27.72 2.36
N GLN A 229 3.71 -28.45 1.26
CA GLN A 229 4.80 -29.10 0.50
C GLN A 229 5.77 -28.06 -0.06
N ILE A 230 5.23 -27.00 -0.68
CA ILE A 230 6.07 -25.96 -1.28
C ILE A 230 6.76 -25.11 -0.21
N MET A 231 6.09 -24.80 0.89
CA MET A 231 6.73 -24.11 2.01
C MET A 231 7.89 -24.92 2.60
N ALA A 232 7.73 -26.24 2.75
CA ALA A 232 8.80 -27.11 3.23
C ALA A 232 10.00 -27.14 2.24
N GLU A 233 9.73 -27.12 0.95
CA GLU A 233 10.77 -27.05 -0.09
C GLU A 233 11.53 -25.72 -0.06
N PHE A 234 10.83 -24.61 0.02
CA PHE A 234 11.44 -23.26 0.15
C PHE A 234 12.33 -23.17 1.40
N LYS A 235 11.84 -23.68 2.52
CA LYS A 235 12.63 -23.75 3.76
C LYS A 235 13.88 -24.62 3.63
N HIS A 236 13.75 -25.78 2.99
CA HIS A 236 14.87 -26.69 2.76
C HIS A 236 15.98 -26.05 1.91
N THR A 237 15.57 -25.29 0.90
CA THR A 237 16.50 -24.58 -0.02
C THR A 237 16.93 -23.21 0.49
N LYS A 238 16.49 -22.78 1.71
CA LYS A 238 16.72 -21.46 2.31
C LYS A 238 16.28 -20.31 1.39
N ALA A 239 15.16 -20.52 0.70
CA ALA A 239 14.56 -19.53 -0.18
C ALA A 239 13.49 -18.67 0.54
N ASP A 240 13.19 -18.97 1.80
CA ASP A 240 12.11 -18.39 2.58
C ASP A 240 12.48 -17.10 3.35
N ASP A 241 13.73 -16.68 3.31
CA ASP A 241 14.17 -15.47 4.03
C ASP A 241 13.42 -14.20 3.58
N ASN A 242 13.21 -14.05 2.27
CA ASN A 242 12.49 -12.91 1.71
C ASN A 242 11.50 -13.29 0.58
N TRP A 243 11.31 -14.60 0.34
CA TRP A 243 10.36 -15.14 -0.62
C TRP A 243 9.27 -15.95 0.10
N LYS A 244 8.01 -15.62 -0.16
CA LYS A 244 6.86 -16.35 0.37
C LYS A 244 6.10 -17.03 -0.77
N PRO A 245 6.03 -18.38 -0.80
CA PRO A 245 5.25 -19.08 -1.79
C PRO A 245 3.75 -18.97 -1.49
N ILE A 246 2.95 -18.78 -2.54
CA ILE A 246 1.50 -18.75 -2.51
C ILE A 246 0.99 -19.68 -3.60
N LEU A 247 0.34 -20.78 -3.20
CA LEU A 247 -0.33 -21.67 -4.14
C LEU A 247 -1.82 -21.34 -4.19
N VAL A 248 -2.33 -21.17 -5.38
CA VAL A 248 -3.75 -20.89 -5.61
C VAL A 248 -4.29 -21.82 -6.70
N ILE A 249 -5.56 -22.22 -6.56
CA ILE A 249 -6.23 -23.15 -7.49
C ILE A 249 -7.40 -22.42 -8.13
N GLY A 250 -7.45 -22.42 -9.46
CA GLY A 250 -8.50 -21.75 -10.22
C GLY A 250 -8.77 -22.41 -11.56
N ASN A 251 -9.77 -21.91 -12.27
CA ASN A 251 -10.11 -22.38 -13.61
C ASN A 251 -9.00 -22.02 -14.61
N GLY A 252 -8.90 -22.77 -15.68
CA GLY A 252 -7.99 -22.52 -16.79
C GLY A 252 -7.47 -23.78 -17.44
N ALA A 253 -6.90 -23.64 -18.61
CA ALA A 253 -6.22 -24.74 -19.31
C ALA A 253 -5.26 -24.17 -20.36
N ARG A 254 -4.08 -24.75 -20.53
CA ARG A 254 -3.18 -24.36 -21.62
C ARG A 254 -3.81 -24.65 -22.98
N LYS A 255 -3.74 -23.70 -23.89
CA LYS A 255 -4.10 -23.93 -25.30
C LYS A 255 -3.13 -24.95 -25.89
N LYS A 256 -3.63 -26.11 -26.30
CA LYS A 256 -2.83 -27.09 -27.05
C LYS A 256 -2.30 -26.41 -28.31
N LYS A 257 -0.98 -26.32 -28.48
CA LYS A 257 -0.39 -25.94 -29.77
C LYS A 257 -0.84 -26.99 -30.79
N LEU A 258 -1.69 -26.60 -31.73
CA LEU A 258 -1.90 -27.43 -32.93
C LEU A 258 -0.53 -27.61 -33.56
N ARG A 259 0.02 -28.84 -33.51
CA ARG A 259 1.15 -29.19 -34.34
C ARG A 259 0.62 -29.17 -35.76
N ASN A 260 1.04 -28.13 -36.52
CA ASN A 260 0.87 -28.16 -37.95
C ASN A 260 1.61 -29.40 -38.44
N ALA A 261 0.82 -30.33 -39.02
CA ALA A 261 1.30 -31.53 -39.66
C ALA A 261 1.99 -31.17 -40.96
#